data_644af1adeaaa76deaded8bd01150322f
#
_entry.id   644af1adeaaa76deaded8bd01150322f
#
_cell.length_a   1.000
_cell.length_b   1.000
_cell.length_c   1.000
_cell.angle_alpha   90.00
_cell.angle_beta   90.00
_cell.angle_gamma   90.00
#
_symmetry.space_group_name_H-M   'P 1'
#
loop_
_entity.id
_entity.type
_entity.pdbx_description
1 polymer ?
#
loop_
_entity_poly.entity_id
_entity_poly.type
_entity_poly.pdbx_seq_one_letter_code
_entity_poly.pdbx_strand_id
1 'polypeptide(L)'
;AREVKKKLRSMIYQKLLALGVSYREQAVTSEVVQVAVEGVDQLETYFGAYLPQFFYSMLAPLTLFVVLLFVNVPAAIVLFACVRLIPAAIAAVQTFAKKLLSKYWGQYTSLGDTFLENLQGLTALKIYESDGWKQEQMDRESEQFRKITMKVLTMQLNSITIMDLVAYGGAAAGIAVAVTQLAAGKVSLSGCLFIVLIAADFFIPMRQLGSFFHIAMNGMAASDKIFRLLELPKAKIEGTPERFCAGDLCLEHVSFSYDKERIVLQDVSLQGKKNQLTALVGESGCGKSTIASLVMGQH
;
A
#
# COMPACT_ATOMS: atom_id res chain seq x y z
N ALA A 1 -17.13 3.09 0.71
CA ALA A 1 -15.72 3.39 1.02
C ALA A 1 -15.55 3.90 2.45
N ARG A 2 -16.24 4.99 2.85
CA ARG A 2 -16.09 5.64 4.17
C ARG A 2 -16.32 4.70 5.37
N GLU A 3 -17.35 3.87 5.32
CA GLU A 3 -17.65 2.89 6.38
C GLU A 3 -16.57 1.80 6.48
N VAL A 4 -16.05 1.35 5.35
CA VAL A 4 -14.96 0.36 5.29
C VAL A 4 -13.69 0.94 5.92
N LYS A 5 -13.34 2.19 5.61
CA LYS A 5 -12.22 2.92 6.21
C LYS A 5 -12.32 2.98 7.73
N LYS A 6 -13.50 3.38 8.25
CA LYS A 6 -13.75 3.46 9.70
C LYS A 6 -13.59 2.09 10.37
N LYS A 7 -14.15 1.04 9.76
CA LYS A 7 -14.06 -0.32 10.27
C LYS A 7 -12.62 -0.86 10.26
N LEU A 8 -11.88 -0.64 9.18
CA LEU A 8 -10.47 -1.06 9.08
C LEU A 8 -9.59 -0.38 10.14
N ARG A 9 -9.73 0.93 10.32
CA ARG A 9 -8.99 1.65 11.37
C ARG A 9 -9.33 1.11 12.77
N SER A 10 -10.59 0.83 13.02
CA SER A 10 -11.01 0.21 14.29
C SER A 10 -10.41 -1.18 14.48
N MET A 11 -10.38 -2.01 13.43
CA MET A 11 -9.77 -3.35 13.48
C MET A 11 -8.27 -3.29 13.74
N ILE A 12 -7.55 -2.39 13.06
CA ILE A 12 -6.11 -2.16 13.27
C ILE A 12 -5.86 -1.72 14.71
N TYR A 13 -6.63 -0.75 15.20
CA TYR A 13 -6.49 -0.26 16.58
C TYR A 13 -6.75 -1.35 17.61
N GLN A 14 -7.83 -2.11 17.45
CA GLN A 14 -8.14 -3.25 18.33
C GLN A 14 -7.05 -4.33 18.29
N LYS A 15 -6.49 -4.58 17.11
CA LYS A 15 -5.39 -5.52 16.96
C LYS A 15 -4.13 -5.06 17.69
N LEU A 16 -3.77 -3.78 17.60
CA LEU A 16 -2.64 -3.20 18.31
C LEU A 16 -2.82 -3.26 19.83
N LEU A 17 -4.02 -2.97 20.32
CA LEU A 17 -4.34 -3.15 21.73
C LEU A 17 -4.20 -4.61 22.19
N ALA A 18 -4.62 -5.56 21.35
CA ALA A 18 -4.53 -6.98 21.65
C ALA A 18 -3.09 -7.54 21.57
N LEU A 19 -2.19 -6.89 20.81
CA LEU A 19 -0.76 -7.22 20.77
C LEU A 19 0.00 -6.62 21.96
N GLY A 20 -0.54 -5.56 22.58
CA GLY A 20 0.12 -4.89 23.71
C GLY A 20 1.48 -4.32 23.32
N VAL A 21 2.45 -4.33 24.26
CA VAL A 21 3.80 -3.79 24.06
C VAL A 21 4.65 -4.68 23.13
N SER A 22 4.32 -5.97 23.05
CA SER A 22 5.05 -6.95 22.21
C SER A 22 4.92 -6.70 20.70
N TYR A 23 4.03 -5.78 20.27
CA TYR A 23 3.95 -5.42 18.84
C TYR A 23 5.28 -4.89 18.28
N ARG A 24 6.12 -4.26 19.13
CA ARG A 24 7.42 -3.70 18.74
C ARG A 24 8.45 -4.75 18.30
N GLU A 25 8.29 -5.98 18.76
CA GLU A 25 9.14 -7.11 18.38
C GLU A 25 8.74 -7.68 17.02
N GLN A 26 7.49 -7.47 16.61
CA GLN A 26 6.90 -8.05 15.40
C GLN A 26 6.71 -7.04 14.26
N ALA A 27 6.61 -5.75 14.57
CA ALA A 27 6.37 -4.69 13.59
C ALA A 27 7.02 -3.36 13.99
N VAL A 28 7.59 -2.67 13.01
CA VAL A 28 8.17 -1.34 13.21
C VAL A 28 7.05 -0.32 13.39
N THR A 29 7.14 0.53 14.42
CA THR A 29 6.09 1.52 14.75
C THR A 29 5.77 2.45 13.58
N SER A 30 6.77 2.89 12.81
CA SER A 30 6.58 3.73 11.62
C SER A 30 5.75 3.02 10.54
N GLU A 31 5.99 1.73 10.31
CA GLU A 31 5.22 0.92 9.36
C GLU A 31 3.76 0.78 9.81
N VAL A 32 3.53 0.56 11.11
CA VAL A 32 2.17 0.45 11.67
C VAL A 32 1.39 1.75 11.49
N VAL A 33 2.01 2.89 11.79
CA VAL A 33 1.39 4.22 11.58
C VAL A 33 1.11 4.47 10.10
N GLN A 34 2.07 4.18 9.23
CA GLN A 34 1.90 4.32 7.79
C GLN A 34 0.75 3.46 7.26
N VAL A 35 0.67 2.21 7.69
CA VAL A 35 -0.42 1.29 7.31
C VAL A 35 -1.77 1.79 7.80
N ALA A 36 -1.86 2.27 9.05
CA ALA A 36 -3.11 2.74 9.63
C ALA A 36 -3.64 4.05 9.02
N VAL A 37 -2.74 4.92 8.53
CA VAL A 37 -3.10 6.21 7.93
C VAL A 37 -3.14 6.08 6.41
N GLU A 38 -1.98 5.94 5.76
CA GLU A 38 -1.87 5.94 4.31
C GLU A 38 -2.44 4.67 3.67
N GLY A 39 -2.16 3.48 4.26
CA GLY A 39 -2.63 2.21 3.74
C GLY A 39 -4.15 2.15 3.68
N VAL A 40 -4.84 2.60 4.72
CA VAL A 40 -6.31 2.64 4.75
C VAL A 40 -6.87 3.66 3.75
N ASP A 41 -6.19 4.81 3.53
CA ASP A 41 -6.59 5.80 2.54
C ASP A 41 -6.40 5.29 1.10
N GLN A 42 -5.34 4.52 0.84
CA GLN A 42 -5.14 3.83 -0.43
C GLN A 42 -6.26 2.83 -0.73
N LEU A 43 -6.71 2.07 0.27
CA LEU A 43 -7.86 1.15 0.12
C LEU A 43 -9.17 1.89 -0.10
N GLU A 44 -9.40 3.03 0.57
CA GLU A 44 -10.59 3.86 0.30
C GLU A 44 -10.64 4.29 -1.17
N THR A 45 -9.50 4.74 -1.70
CA THR A 45 -9.38 5.15 -3.11
C THR A 45 -9.56 3.98 -4.06
N TYR A 46 -9.04 2.79 -3.71
CA TYR A 46 -9.25 1.57 -4.47
C TYR A 46 -10.75 1.22 -4.60
N PHE A 47 -11.46 1.16 -3.48
CA PHE A 47 -12.89 0.82 -3.48
C PHE A 47 -13.78 1.95 -4.02
N GLY A 48 -13.38 3.21 -3.83
CA GLY A 48 -14.18 4.37 -4.22
C GLY A 48 -13.99 4.84 -5.66
N ALA A 49 -12.80 4.64 -6.22
CA ALA A 49 -12.47 5.11 -7.56
C ALA A 49 -12.18 3.97 -8.55
N TYR A 50 -11.25 3.06 -8.21
CA TYR A 50 -10.83 2.02 -9.15
C TYR A 50 -11.92 0.99 -9.41
N LEU A 51 -12.56 0.44 -8.38
CA LEU A 51 -13.53 -0.63 -8.53
C LEU A 51 -14.77 -0.21 -9.33
N PRO A 52 -15.39 0.96 -9.08
CA PRO A 52 -16.48 1.45 -9.95
C PRO A 52 -16.02 1.67 -11.39
N GLN A 53 -14.84 2.24 -11.61
CA GLN A 53 -14.29 2.45 -12.94
C GLN A 53 -14.03 1.13 -13.67
N PHE A 54 -13.58 0.10 -12.97
CA PHE A 54 -13.38 -1.24 -13.54
C PHE A 54 -14.69 -1.81 -14.09
N PHE A 55 -15.76 -1.79 -13.30
CA PHE A 55 -17.06 -2.27 -13.77
C PHE A 55 -17.62 -1.40 -14.91
N TYR A 56 -17.49 -0.09 -14.82
CA TYR A 56 -17.89 0.82 -15.89
C TYR A 56 -17.13 0.52 -17.19
N SER A 57 -15.83 0.31 -17.11
CA SER A 57 -14.99 0.02 -18.26
C SER A 57 -15.30 -1.33 -18.94
N MET A 58 -15.87 -2.27 -18.21
CA MET A 58 -16.34 -3.53 -18.78
C MET A 58 -17.74 -3.40 -19.41
N LEU A 59 -18.66 -2.75 -18.69
CA LEU A 59 -20.05 -2.66 -19.13
C LEU A 59 -20.26 -1.66 -20.29
N ALA A 60 -19.58 -0.51 -20.27
CA ALA A 60 -19.81 0.52 -21.28
C ALA A 60 -19.47 0.06 -22.71
N PRO A 61 -18.29 -0.52 -23.01
CA PRO A 61 -18.04 -1.04 -24.35
C PRO A 61 -18.99 -2.18 -24.76
N LEU A 62 -19.41 -3.00 -23.80
CA LEU A 62 -20.33 -4.09 -24.06
C LEU A 62 -21.72 -3.58 -24.44
N THR A 63 -22.26 -2.59 -23.69
CA THR A 63 -23.56 -1.97 -24.01
C THR A 63 -23.53 -1.23 -25.34
N LEU A 64 -22.44 -0.47 -25.60
CA LEU A 64 -22.26 0.22 -26.88
C LEU A 64 -22.13 -0.76 -28.05
N PHE A 65 -21.43 -1.88 -27.85
CA PHE A 65 -21.33 -2.94 -28.84
C PHE A 65 -22.71 -3.48 -29.23
N VAL A 66 -23.55 -3.81 -28.25
CA VAL A 66 -24.91 -4.29 -28.49
C VAL A 66 -25.73 -3.26 -29.25
N VAL A 67 -25.64 -1.98 -28.88
CA VAL A 67 -26.35 -0.88 -29.59
C VAL A 67 -25.86 -0.75 -31.04
N LEU A 68 -24.55 -0.82 -31.26
CA LEU A 68 -23.96 -0.68 -32.59
C LEU A 68 -24.25 -1.88 -33.51
N LEU A 69 -24.50 -3.07 -32.99
CA LEU A 69 -24.92 -4.22 -33.78
C LEU A 69 -26.22 -3.97 -34.56
N PHE A 70 -27.12 -3.17 -34.01
CA PHE A 70 -28.36 -2.78 -34.71
C PHE A 70 -28.13 -1.70 -35.79
N VAL A 71 -27.02 -0.99 -35.77
CA VAL A 71 -26.67 0.07 -36.72
C VAL A 71 -25.78 -0.45 -37.83
N ASN A 72 -24.64 -1.07 -37.47
CA ASN A 72 -23.67 -1.64 -38.43
C ASN A 72 -22.78 -2.69 -37.77
N VAL A 73 -22.94 -3.95 -38.14
CA VAL A 73 -22.20 -5.08 -37.59
C VAL A 73 -20.69 -5.00 -37.85
N PRO A 74 -20.18 -4.71 -39.06
CA PRO A 74 -18.75 -4.61 -39.30
C PRO A 74 -18.05 -3.53 -38.46
N ALA A 75 -18.64 -2.34 -38.32
CA ALA A 75 -18.07 -1.27 -37.51
C ALA A 75 -18.08 -1.65 -36.02
N ALA A 76 -19.16 -2.27 -35.52
CA ALA A 76 -19.26 -2.73 -34.14
C ALA A 76 -18.15 -3.75 -33.80
N ILE A 77 -17.91 -4.74 -34.68
CA ILE A 77 -16.88 -5.77 -34.47
C ILE A 77 -15.48 -5.14 -34.44
N VAL A 78 -15.17 -4.21 -35.35
CA VAL A 78 -13.85 -3.55 -35.38
C VAL A 78 -13.63 -2.73 -34.12
N LEU A 79 -14.59 -1.90 -33.70
CA LEU A 79 -14.49 -1.12 -32.47
C LEU A 79 -14.29 -2.02 -31.23
N PHE A 80 -15.07 -3.09 -31.13
CA PHE A 80 -14.98 -4.02 -29.99
C PHE A 80 -13.67 -4.82 -29.97
N ALA A 81 -13.15 -5.21 -31.14
CA ALA A 81 -11.84 -5.86 -31.25
C ALA A 81 -10.71 -4.91 -30.83
N CYS A 82 -10.75 -3.65 -31.29
CA CYS A 82 -9.75 -2.63 -30.91
C CYS A 82 -9.77 -2.30 -29.41
N VAL A 83 -10.94 -2.27 -28.76
CA VAL A 83 -11.03 -2.03 -27.31
C VAL A 83 -10.26 -3.09 -26.52
N ARG A 84 -10.26 -4.35 -26.94
CA ARG A 84 -9.51 -5.45 -26.31
C ARG A 84 -8.00 -5.29 -26.36
N LEU A 85 -7.48 -4.48 -27.27
CA LEU A 85 -6.04 -4.18 -27.34
C LEU A 85 -5.56 -3.32 -26.17
N ILE A 86 -6.45 -2.51 -25.56
CA ILE A 86 -6.09 -1.65 -24.41
C ILE A 86 -5.70 -2.49 -23.18
N PRO A 87 -6.48 -3.46 -22.70
CA PRO A 87 -6.06 -4.34 -21.59
C PRO A 87 -4.78 -5.10 -21.91
N ALA A 88 -4.58 -5.55 -23.15
CA ALA A 88 -3.34 -6.21 -23.57
C ALA A 88 -2.13 -5.27 -23.48
N ALA A 89 -2.27 -4.02 -23.96
CA ALA A 89 -1.25 -2.99 -23.84
C ALA A 89 -0.93 -2.67 -22.37
N ILE A 90 -1.96 -2.55 -21.52
CA ILE A 90 -1.80 -2.35 -20.06
C ILE A 90 -1.01 -3.52 -19.46
N ALA A 91 -1.39 -4.77 -19.75
CA ALA A 91 -0.72 -5.95 -19.20
C ALA A 91 0.76 -6.03 -19.63
N ALA A 92 1.09 -5.67 -20.86
CA ALA A 92 2.47 -5.63 -21.34
C ALA A 92 3.31 -4.60 -20.58
N VAL A 93 2.76 -3.41 -20.30
CA VAL A 93 3.44 -2.35 -19.55
C VAL A 93 3.58 -2.71 -18.05
N GLN A 94 2.59 -3.41 -17.48
CA GLN A 94 2.57 -3.78 -16.05
C GLN A 94 3.78 -4.58 -15.62
N THR A 95 4.24 -5.51 -16.45
CA THR A 95 5.39 -6.37 -16.11
C THR A 95 6.67 -5.53 -15.91
N PHE A 96 6.83 -4.49 -16.69
CA PHE A 96 7.97 -3.56 -16.59
C PHE A 96 7.80 -2.58 -15.40
N ALA A 97 6.58 -2.11 -15.19
CA ALA A 97 6.21 -1.15 -14.14
C ALA A 97 6.45 -1.71 -12.74
N LYS A 98 6.10 -2.96 -12.49
CA LYS A 98 6.20 -3.60 -11.17
C LYS A 98 7.62 -3.56 -10.59
N LYS A 99 8.64 -3.89 -11.40
CA LYS A 99 10.05 -3.88 -10.96
C LYS A 99 10.55 -2.46 -10.65
N LEU A 100 10.19 -1.50 -11.50
CA LEU A 100 10.59 -0.09 -11.33
C LEU A 100 9.90 0.53 -10.11
N LEU A 101 8.63 0.23 -9.90
CA LEU A 101 7.84 0.73 -8.78
C LEU A 101 8.34 0.15 -7.43
N SER A 102 8.70 -1.13 -7.38
CA SER A 102 9.32 -1.73 -6.19
C SER A 102 10.64 -1.02 -5.82
N LYS A 103 11.46 -0.68 -6.81
CA LYS A 103 12.70 0.08 -6.58
C LYS A 103 12.43 1.51 -6.10
N TYR A 104 11.41 2.15 -6.63
CA TYR A 104 10.97 3.49 -6.21
C TYR A 104 10.56 3.49 -4.73
N TRP A 105 9.71 2.55 -4.32
CA TRP A 105 9.26 2.43 -2.94
C TRP A 105 10.41 2.11 -1.98
N GLY A 106 11.35 1.25 -2.37
CA GLY A 106 12.53 0.97 -1.55
C GLY A 106 13.36 2.21 -1.28
N GLN A 107 13.60 3.05 -2.29
CA GLN A 107 14.36 4.29 -2.10
C GLN A 107 13.57 5.38 -1.37
N TYR A 108 12.27 5.45 -1.57
CA TYR A 108 11.40 6.37 -0.81
C TYR A 108 11.46 6.09 0.69
N THR A 109 11.34 4.81 1.08
CA THR A 109 11.44 4.40 2.48
C THR A 109 12.82 4.68 3.05
N SER A 110 13.89 4.29 2.34
CA SER A 110 15.27 4.53 2.78
C SER A 110 15.57 6.02 3.00
N LEU A 111 15.15 6.89 2.08
CA LEU A 111 15.32 8.33 2.23
C LEU A 111 14.55 8.88 3.45
N GLY A 112 13.33 8.38 3.69
CA GLY A 112 12.53 8.74 4.85
C GLY A 112 13.18 8.31 6.18
N ASP A 113 13.73 7.11 6.22
CA ASP A 113 14.42 6.57 7.39
C ASP A 113 15.70 7.38 7.70
N THR A 114 16.52 7.68 6.69
CA THR A 114 17.71 8.51 6.82
C THR A 114 17.36 9.93 7.30
N PHE A 115 16.28 10.51 6.78
CA PHE A 115 15.80 11.84 7.23
C PHE A 115 15.39 11.82 8.70
N LEU A 116 14.62 10.82 9.12
CA LEU A 116 14.16 10.67 10.49
C LEU A 116 15.34 10.45 11.46
N GLU A 117 16.30 9.59 11.08
CA GLU A 117 17.54 9.37 11.84
C GLU A 117 18.31 10.67 12.04
N ASN A 118 18.47 11.46 10.98
CA ASN A 118 19.17 12.74 11.04
C ASN A 118 18.46 13.76 11.94
N LEU A 119 17.12 13.79 11.93
CA LEU A 119 16.34 14.64 12.83
C LEU A 119 16.49 14.22 14.30
N GLN A 120 16.43 12.92 14.58
CA GLN A 120 16.61 12.40 15.93
C GLN A 120 18.04 12.61 16.45
N GLY A 121 19.03 12.51 15.57
CA GLY A 121 20.45 12.70 15.87
C GLY A 121 20.95 14.13 15.73
N LEU A 122 20.08 15.13 15.47
CA LEU A 122 20.49 16.50 15.12
C LEU A 122 21.43 17.14 16.16
N THR A 123 21.13 16.95 17.45
CA THR A 123 21.97 17.46 18.53
C THR A 123 23.39 16.87 18.48
N ALA A 124 23.50 15.56 18.28
CA ALA A 124 24.80 14.90 18.16
C ALA A 124 25.55 15.37 16.91
N LEU A 125 24.87 15.49 15.76
CA LEU A 125 25.47 15.99 14.52
C LEU A 125 26.05 17.39 14.69
N LYS A 126 25.38 18.27 15.44
CA LYS A 126 25.85 19.62 15.73
C LYS A 126 27.03 19.62 16.70
N ILE A 127 27.02 18.78 17.76
CA ILE A 127 28.11 18.69 18.73
C ILE A 127 29.41 18.20 18.04
N TYR A 128 29.28 17.23 17.13
CA TYR A 128 30.43 16.66 16.42
C TYR A 128 30.75 17.34 15.09
N GLU A 129 30.09 18.45 14.75
CA GLU A 129 30.28 19.22 13.51
C GLU A 129 30.18 18.33 12.24
N SER A 130 29.34 17.30 12.29
CA SER A 130 29.21 16.30 11.21
C SER A 130 28.01 16.58 10.30
N ASP A 131 27.33 17.71 10.48
CA ASP A 131 26.16 18.09 9.73
C ASP A 131 26.44 18.30 8.23
N GLY A 132 27.60 18.84 7.86
CA GLY A 132 27.98 18.99 6.45
C GLY A 132 28.12 17.66 5.71
N TRP A 133 28.73 16.67 6.33
CA TRP A 133 28.84 15.32 5.75
C TRP A 133 27.48 14.63 5.60
N LYS A 134 26.62 14.78 6.61
CA LYS A 134 25.24 14.24 6.56
C LYS A 134 24.39 14.94 5.50
N GLN A 135 24.57 16.24 5.32
CA GLN A 135 23.90 16.98 4.26
C GLN A 135 24.30 16.46 2.87
N GLU A 136 25.59 16.26 2.61
CA GLU A 136 26.04 15.68 1.34
C GLU A 136 25.50 14.26 1.10
N GLN A 137 25.37 13.46 2.17
CA GLN A 137 24.75 12.14 2.09
C GLN A 137 23.28 12.27 1.67
N MET A 138 22.51 13.14 2.35
CA MET A 138 21.09 13.41 2.01
C MET A 138 20.92 13.93 0.60
N ASP A 139 21.78 14.80 0.13
CA ASP A 139 21.75 15.32 -1.25
C ASP A 139 21.98 14.22 -2.28
N ARG A 140 22.91 13.29 -2.03
CA ARG A 140 23.14 12.14 -2.90
C ARG A 140 21.94 11.20 -2.93
N GLU A 141 21.36 10.89 -1.79
CA GLU A 141 20.16 10.03 -1.69
C GLU A 141 18.94 10.69 -2.35
N SER A 142 18.74 11.98 -2.12
CA SER A 142 17.68 12.78 -2.77
C SER A 142 17.82 12.80 -4.29
N GLU A 143 19.05 12.95 -4.82
CA GLU A 143 19.31 12.92 -6.25
C GLU A 143 19.07 11.52 -6.85
N GLN A 144 19.39 10.45 -6.12
CA GLN A 144 19.06 9.08 -6.53
C GLN A 144 17.54 8.87 -6.57
N PHE A 145 16.84 9.35 -5.56
CA PHE A 145 15.38 9.30 -5.49
C PHE A 145 14.75 10.11 -6.64
N ARG A 146 15.24 11.32 -6.90
CA ARG A 146 14.80 12.13 -8.04
C ARG A 146 14.95 11.38 -9.37
N LYS A 147 16.10 10.73 -9.62
CA LYS A 147 16.35 9.97 -10.85
C LYS A 147 15.38 8.80 -11.02
N ILE A 148 15.03 8.11 -9.96
CA ILE A 148 14.06 7.01 -10.01
C ILE A 148 12.66 7.55 -10.21
N THR A 149 12.29 8.62 -9.50
CA THR A 149 11.00 9.30 -9.70
C THR A 149 10.80 9.71 -11.15
N MET A 150 11.81 10.32 -11.77
CA MET A 150 11.74 10.69 -13.19
C MET A 150 11.58 9.49 -14.10
N LYS A 151 12.24 8.35 -13.83
CA LYS A 151 12.03 7.11 -14.58
C LYS A 151 10.61 6.56 -14.45
N VAL A 152 10.04 6.61 -13.23
CA VAL A 152 8.64 6.20 -13.00
C VAL A 152 7.69 7.12 -13.78
N LEU A 153 7.88 8.44 -13.71
CA LEU A 153 7.05 9.41 -14.44
C LEU A 153 7.14 9.19 -15.97
N THR A 154 8.35 8.99 -16.51
CA THR A 154 8.54 8.71 -17.94
C THR A 154 7.82 7.43 -18.35
N MET A 155 7.91 6.39 -17.52
CA MET A 155 7.20 5.14 -17.78
C MET A 155 5.67 5.35 -17.76
N GLN A 156 5.15 6.13 -16.81
CA GLN A 156 3.72 6.44 -16.74
C GLN A 156 3.24 7.22 -17.95
N LEU A 157 3.97 8.25 -18.37
CA LEU A 157 3.64 9.04 -19.56
C LEU A 157 3.67 8.19 -20.83
N ASN A 158 4.70 7.36 -21.01
CA ASN A 158 4.77 6.43 -22.15
C ASN A 158 3.60 5.45 -22.17
N SER A 159 3.19 4.94 -21.00
CA SER A 159 2.02 4.06 -20.88
C SER A 159 0.74 4.75 -21.34
N ILE A 160 0.53 6.00 -20.90
CA ILE A 160 -0.63 6.81 -21.31
C ILE A 160 -0.59 7.05 -22.82
N THR A 161 0.57 7.41 -23.37
CA THR A 161 0.75 7.65 -24.83
C THR A 161 0.39 6.40 -25.65
N ILE A 162 0.84 5.21 -25.21
CA ILE A 162 0.52 3.95 -25.89
C ILE A 162 -0.99 3.68 -25.82
N MET A 163 -1.61 3.88 -24.66
CA MET A 163 -3.06 3.70 -24.51
C MET A 163 -3.85 4.68 -25.36
N ASP A 164 -3.41 5.93 -25.44
CA ASP A 164 -4.03 6.96 -26.28
C ASP A 164 -3.91 6.61 -27.76
N LEU A 165 -2.74 6.14 -28.19
CA LEU A 165 -2.53 5.69 -29.57
C LEU A 165 -3.47 4.54 -29.94
N VAL A 166 -3.62 3.56 -29.06
CA VAL A 166 -4.53 2.43 -29.29
C VAL A 166 -6.00 2.90 -29.28
N ALA A 167 -6.38 3.79 -28.35
CA ALA A 167 -7.74 4.28 -28.24
C ALA A 167 -8.16 5.11 -29.47
N TYR A 168 -7.36 6.13 -29.80
CA TYR A 168 -7.66 6.99 -30.96
C TYR A 168 -7.46 6.28 -32.30
N GLY A 169 -6.46 5.39 -32.41
CA GLY A 169 -6.28 4.54 -33.55
C GLY A 169 -7.44 3.57 -33.78
N GLY A 170 -7.95 2.98 -32.71
CA GLY A 170 -9.13 2.12 -32.78
C GLY A 170 -10.42 2.88 -33.15
N ALA A 171 -10.61 4.07 -32.59
CA ALA A 171 -11.72 4.94 -32.98
C ALA A 171 -11.63 5.34 -34.45
N ALA A 172 -10.45 5.75 -34.93
CA ALA A 172 -10.22 6.07 -36.32
C ALA A 172 -10.50 4.88 -37.26
N ALA A 173 -10.08 3.67 -36.88
CA ALA A 173 -10.37 2.45 -37.65
C ALA A 173 -11.87 2.18 -37.73
N GLY A 174 -12.60 2.31 -36.62
CA GLY A 174 -14.07 2.15 -36.57
C GLY A 174 -14.79 3.18 -37.44
N ILE A 175 -14.34 4.45 -37.41
CA ILE A 175 -14.87 5.53 -38.24
C ILE A 175 -14.58 5.25 -39.73
N ALA A 176 -13.36 4.83 -40.06
CA ALA A 176 -13.01 4.49 -41.43
C ALA A 176 -13.90 3.36 -42.01
N VAL A 177 -14.17 2.33 -41.21
CA VAL A 177 -15.12 1.27 -41.58
C VAL A 177 -16.54 1.82 -41.76
N ALA A 178 -17.02 2.67 -40.85
CA ALA A 178 -18.34 3.29 -40.95
C ALA A 178 -18.50 4.12 -42.24
N VAL A 179 -17.47 4.90 -42.59
CA VAL A 179 -17.45 5.71 -43.85
C VAL A 179 -17.41 4.82 -45.08
N THR A 180 -16.63 3.75 -45.11
CA THR A 180 -16.62 2.78 -46.23
C THR A 180 -17.95 2.07 -46.40
N GLN A 181 -18.63 1.72 -45.28
CA GLN A 181 -19.98 1.14 -45.33
C GLN A 181 -21.04 2.15 -45.79
N LEU A 182 -20.91 3.44 -45.45
CA LEU A 182 -21.76 4.52 -46.00
C LEU A 182 -21.57 4.66 -47.48
N ALA A 183 -20.31 4.70 -47.99
CA ALA A 183 -20.01 4.77 -49.40
C ALA A 183 -20.54 3.56 -50.19
N ALA A 184 -20.60 2.39 -49.54
CA ALA A 184 -21.21 1.18 -50.11
C ALA A 184 -22.76 1.14 -50.03
N GLY A 185 -23.37 2.19 -49.50
CA GLY A 185 -24.85 2.28 -49.34
C GLY A 185 -25.44 1.33 -48.27
N LYS A 186 -24.61 0.70 -47.43
CA LYS A 186 -25.06 -0.27 -46.40
C LYS A 186 -25.42 0.36 -45.09
N VAL A 187 -25.13 1.64 -44.87
CA VAL A 187 -25.45 2.40 -43.65
C VAL A 187 -26.00 3.75 -44.08
N SER A 188 -26.99 4.24 -43.37
CA SER A 188 -27.55 5.58 -43.56
C SER A 188 -26.55 6.64 -43.04
N LEU A 189 -26.69 7.87 -43.53
CA LEU A 189 -25.89 9.01 -43.07
C LEU A 189 -26.04 9.22 -41.55
N SER A 190 -27.29 9.10 -41.01
CA SER A 190 -27.55 9.19 -39.59
C SER A 190 -26.85 8.08 -38.80
N GLY A 191 -26.82 6.85 -39.30
CA GLY A 191 -26.10 5.73 -38.68
C GLY A 191 -24.60 5.93 -38.67
N CYS A 192 -24.01 6.45 -39.79
CA CYS A 192 -22.58 6.78 -39.86
C CYS A 192 -22.23 7.89 -38.85
N LEU A 193 -23.01 8.98 -38.77
CA LEU A 193 -22.79 10.04 -37.79
C LEU A 193 -22.91 9.55 -36.37
N PHE A 194 -23.86 8.66 -36.10
CA PHE A 194 -24.00 8.03 -34.79
C PHE A 194 -22.76 7.23 -34.40
N ILE A 195 -22.18 6.42 -35.31
CA ILE A 195 -20.95 5.67 -35.09
C ILE A 195 -19.77 6.62 -34.82
N VAL A 196 -19.64 7.70 -35.58
CA VAL A 196 -18.58 8.70 -35.39
C VAL A 196 -18.62 9.34 -34.02
N LEU A 197 -19.82 9.73 -33.56
CA LEU A 197 -20.02 10.36 -32.24
C LEU A 197 -19.73 9.40 -31.09
N ILE A 198 -20.11 8.13 -31.22
CA ILE A 198 -19.96 7.13 -30.16
C ILE A 198 -18.57 6.44 -30.19
N ALA A 199 -17.86 6.51 -31.33
CA ALA A 199 -16.57 5.83 -31.45
C ALA A 199 -15.57 6.18 -30.32
N ALA A 200 -15.53 7.44 -29.91
CA ALA A 200 -14.69 7.87 -28.80
C ALA A 200 -15.14 7.28 -27.45
N ASP A 201 -16.44 7.22 -27.20
CA ASP A 201 -17.01 6.72 -25.94
C ASP A 201 -16.77 5.22 -25.73
N PHE A 202 -16.48 4.48 -26.79
CA PHE A 202 -16.04 3.08 -26.72
C PHE A 202 -14.73 2.90 -25.97
N PHE A 203 -13.81 3.85 -26.14
CA PHE A 203 -12.43 3.74 -25.64
C PHE A 203 -12.17 4.52 -24.36
N ILE A 204 -12.92 5.59 -24.10
CA ILE A 204 -12.74 6.46 -22.92
C ILE A 204 -12.78 5.68 -21.60
N PRO A 205 -13.75 4.78 -21.34
CA PRO A 205 -13.79 4.03 -20.08
C PRO A 205 -12.56 3.16 -19.85
N MET A 206 -12.08 2.46 -20.90
CA MET A 206 -10.91 1.61 -20.83
C MET A 206 -9.61 2.41 -20.67
N ARG A 207 -9.49 3.54 -21.35
CA ARG A 207 -8.38 4.48 -21.21
C ARG A 207 -8.31 5.01 -19.77
N GLN A 208 -9.44 5.42 -19.19
CA GLN A 208 -9.51 5.85 -17.81
C GLN A 208 -9.12 4.73 -16.84
N LEU A 209 -9.53 3.49 -17.09
CA LEU A 209 -9.11 2.35 -16.28
C LEU A 209 -7.58 2.21 -16.25
N GLY A 210 -6.91 2.45 -17.36
CA GLY A 210 -5.45 2.46 -17.43
C GLY A 210 -4.81 3.52 -16.54
N SER A 211 -5.38 4.73 -16.47
CA SER A 211 -4.86 5.77 -15.58
C SER A 211 -5.11 5.46 -14.09
N PHE A 212 -6.15 4.70 -13.76
CA PHE A 212 -6.43 4.22 -12.41
C PHE A 212 -5.60 2.99 -11.98
N PHE A 213 -4.77 2.46 -12.88
CA PHE A 213 -3.96 1.28 -12.59
C PHE A 213 -3.04 1.47 -11.38
N HIS A 214 -2.45 2.66 -11.22
CA HIS A 214 -1.60 2.97 -10.07
C HIS A 214 -2.37 2.93 -8.75
N ILE A 215 -3.62 3.34 -8.76
CA ILE A 215 -4.51 3.24 -7.60
C ILE A 215 -4.75 1.78 -7.23
N ALA A 216 -4.94 0.92 -8.23
CA ALA A 216 -5.09 -0.52 -8.01
C ALA A 216 -3.84 -1.13 -7.37
N MET A 217 -2.66 -0.83 -7.91
CA MET A 217 -1.40 -1.35 -7.39
C MET A 217 -1.12 -0.89 -5.96
N ASN A 218 -1.33 0.40 -5.67
CA ASN A 218 -1.16 0.95 -4.34
C ASN A 218 -2.17 0.35 -3.35
N GLY A 219 -3.43 0.21 -3.76
CA GLY A 219 -4.48 -0.41 -2.94
C GLY A 219 -4.19 -1.88 -2.62
N MET A 220 -3.69 -2.66 -3.58
CA MET A 220 -3.29 -4.04 -3.35
C MET A 220 -2.09 -4.14 -2.39
N ALA A 221 -1.05 -3.34 -2.60
CA ALA A 221 0.11 -3.30 -1.71
C ALA A 221 -0.27 -2.88 -0.28
N ALA A 222 -1.17 -1.91 -0.14
CA ALA A 222 -1.70 -1.50 1.15
C ALA A 222 -2.54 -2.61 1.80
N SER A 223 -3.34 -3.32 1.02
CA SER A 223 -4.13 -4.48 1.47
C SER A 223 -3.23 -5.55 2.07
N ASP A 224 -2.17 -5.95 1.36
CA ASP A 224 -1.23 -6.97 1.82
C ASP A 224 -0.58 -6.58 3.17
N LYS A 225 -0.17 -5.32 3.31
CA LYS A 225 0.40 -4.81 4.56
C LYS A 225 -0.63 -4.79 5.70
N ILE A 226 -1.86 -4.36 5.44
CA ILE A 226 -2.94 -4.32 6.44
C ILE A 226 -3.27 -5.74 6.91
N PHE A 227 -3.46 -6.68 5.99
CA PHE A 227 -3.76 -8.07 6.36
C PHE A 227 -2.61 -8.73 7.09
N ARG A 228 -1.37 -8.51 6.67
CA ARG A 228 -0.19 -8.97 7.41
C ARG A 228 -0.18 -8.48 8.86
N LEU A 229 -0.51 -7.21 9.10
CA LEU A 229 -0.60 -6.65 10.44
C LEU A 229 -1.75 -7.29 11.24
N LEU A 230 -2.91 -7.50 10.62
CA LEU A 230 -4.07 -8.11 11.26
C LEU A 230 -3.88 -9.61 11.58
N GLU A 231 -3.06 -10.29 10.80
CA GLU A 231 -2.74 -11.73 10.96
C GLU A 231 -1.61 -11.99 11.96
N LEU A 232 -0.89 -10.97 12.42
CA LEU A 232 0.15 -11.17 13.44
C LEU A 232 -0.39 -12.01 14.61
N PRO A 233 0.36 -13.01 15.08
CA PRO A 233 -0.09 -13.81 16.21
C PRO A 233 -0.27 -12.94 17.45
N LYS A 234 -1.39 -13.09 18.15
CA LYS A 234 -1.58 -12.45 19.45
C LYS A 234 -0.56 -13.06 20.41
N ALA A 235 0.02 -12.24 21.27
CA ALA A 235 0.81 -12.75 22.37
C ALA A 235 -0.04 -13.78 23.13
N LYS A 236 0.40 -15.03 23.15
CA LYS A 236 -0.21 -16.03 24.02
C LYS A 236 0.17 -15.62 25.45
N ILE A 237 -0.80 -15.14 26.20
CA ILE A 237 -0.67 -15.09 27.65
C ILE A 237 -0.77 -16.55 28.08
N GLU A 238 0.37 -17.24 28.15
CA GLU A 238 0.44 -18.57 28.72
C GLU A 238 0.40 -18.39 30.24
N GLY A 239 -0.78 -18.45 30.79
CA GLY A 239 -1.03 -18.42 32.21
C GLY A 239 -2.53 -18.34 32.44
N THR A 240 -3.07 -19.17 33.29
CA THR A 240 -4.41 -18.96 33.84
C THR A 240 -4.37 -17.65 34.61
N PRO A 241 -5.26 -16.67 34.30
CA PRO A 241 -5.41 -15.52 35.18
C PRO A 241 -6.00 -16.01 36.50
N GLU A 242 -5.16 -16.53 37.36
CA GLU A 242 -5.53 -16.69 38.75
C GLU A 242 -5.86 -15.31 39.30
N ARG A 243 -6.99 -15.21 40.01
CA ARG A 243 -7.41 -13.96 40.64
C ARG A 243 -6.21 -13.39 41.37
N PHE A 244 -5.85 -12.14 41.09
CA PHE A 244 -4.88 -11.38 41.89
C PHE A 244 -5.30 -11.45 43.37
N CYS A 245 -4.72 -12.38 44.07
CA CYS A 245 -4.83 -12.37 45.54
C CYS A 245 -3.93 -11.23 46.00
N ALA A 246 -4.49 -10.30 46.77
CA ALA A 246 -3.71 -9.20 47.34
C ALA A 246 -2.69 -9.77 48.33
N GLY A 247 -1.56 -10.18 47.84
CA GLY A 247 -0.45 -10.81 48.57
C GLY A 247 0.89 -10.15 48.27
N ASP A 248 1.96 -10.77 48.72
CA ASP A 248 3.33 -10.39 48.37
C ASP A 248 3.63 -10.78 46.91
N LEU A 249 4.46 -10.00 46.26
CA LEU A 249 5.00 -10.32 44.94
C LEU A 249 6.20 -11.23 45.13
N CYS A 250 6.17 -12.42 44.52
CA CYS A 250 7.28 -13.35 44.57
C CYS A 250 7.71 -13.73 43.15
N LEU A 251 8.96 -13.54 42.80
CA LEU A 251 9.62 -14.09 41.63
C LEU A 251 10.57 -15.19 42.10
N GLU A 252 10.43 -16.38 41.52
CA GLU A 252 11.26 -17.54 41.87
C GLU A 252 11.94 -18.08 40.64
N HIS A 253 13.27 -18.10 40.65
CA HIS A 253 14.12 -18.70 39.60
C HIS A 253 13.78 -18.20 38.18
N VAL A 254 13.50 -16.88 38.03
CA VAL A 254 13.11 -16.30 36.74
C VAL A 254 14.32 -16.08 35.86
N SER A 255 14.28 -16.71 34.68
CA SER A 255 15.24 -16.48 33.61
C SER A 255 14.49 -15.93 32.39
N PHE A 256 15.00 -14.86 31.78
CA PHE A 256 14.35 -14.20 30.65
C PHE A 256 15.35 -13.71 29.60
N SER A 257 14.92 -13.80 28.34
CA SER A 257 15.66 -13.34 27.16
C SER A 257 14.67 -12.71 26.16
N TYR A 258 14.99 -11.54 25.61
CA TYR A 258 14.20 -10.95 24.53
C TYR A 258 14.39 -11.70 23.22
N ASP A 259 15.64 -12.13 22.97
CA ASP A 259 16.05 -12.93 21.82
C ASP A 259 16.67 -14.22 22.31
N LYS A 260 16.75 -15.24 21.47
CA LYS A 260 17.38 -16.53 21.82
C LYS A 260 18.90 -16.43 22.08
N GLU A 261 19.51 -15.29 21.72
CA GLU A 261 20.97 -15.13 21.77
C GLU A 261 21.47 -14.45 23.05
N ARG A 262 20.65 -13.63 23.74
CA ARG A 262 21.09 -12.86 24.91
C ARG A 262 20.17 -13.04 26.09
N ILE A 263 20.65 -13.75 27.10
CA ILE A 263 19.97 -13.86 28.41
C ILE A 263 20.10 -12.52 29.14
N VAL A 264 18.98 -11.91 29.50
CA VAL A 264 18.91 -10.63 30.22
C VAL A 264 18.75 -10.84 31.72
N LEU A 265 17.96 -11.85 32.10
CA LEU A 265 17.80 -12.27 33.48
C LEU A 265 18.16 -13.74 33.57
N GLN A 266 18.97 -14.11 34.58
CA GLN A 266 19.40 -15.46 34.82
C GLN A 266 19.15 -15.80 36.28
N ASP A 267 18.22 -16.73 36.53
CA ASP A 267 17.94 -17.30 37.85
C ASP A 267 17.65 -16.23 38.93
N VAL A 268 16.83 -15.24 38.58
CA VAL A 268 16.51 -14.12 39.48
C VAL A 268 15.37 -14.49 40.40
N SER A 269 15.60 -14.39 41.72
CA SER A 269 14.59 -14.55 42.75
C SER A 269 14.50 -13.27 43.57
N LEU A 270 13.28 -12.74 43.75
CA LEU A 270 13.02 -11.56 44.60
C LEU A 270 11.63 -11.60 45.23
N GLN A 271 11.51 -10.97 46.36
CA GLN A 271 10.24 -10.84 47.08
C GLN A 271 9.94 -9.37 47.36
N GLY A 272 8.74 -8.91 46.94
CA GLY A 272 8.19 -7.61 47.30
C GLY A 272 7.02 -7.79 48.24
N LYS A 273 7.10 -7.26 49.46
CA LYS A 273 6.05 -7.37 50.50
C LYS A 273 4.92 -6.40 50.17
N LYS A 274 3.69 -6.86 50.45
CA LYS A 274 2.48 -6.04 50.32
C LYS A 274 2.60 -4.74 51.11
N ASN A 275 2.16 -3.64 50.51
CA ASN A 275 2.14 -2.31 51.13
C ASN A 275 3.53 -1.77 51.51
N GLN A 276 4.60 -2.32 50.98
CA GLN A 276 5.96 -1.81 51.16
C GLN A 276 6.55 -1.32 49.84
N LEU A 277 7.39 -0.30 49.92
CA LEU A 277 8.20 0.16 48.77
C LEU A 277 9.44 -0.72 48.63
N THR A 278 9.56 -1.40 47.52
CA THR A 278 10.77 -2.19 47.17
C THR A 278 11.52 -1.46 46.03
N ALA A 279 12.78 -1.12 46.29
CA ALA A 279 13.63 -0.48 45.27
C ALA A 279 14.55 -1.49 44.61
N LEU A 280 14.56 -1.52 43.28
CA LEU A 280 15.52 -2.28 42.48
C LEU A 280 16.71 -1.39 42.14
N VAL A 281 17.89 -1.69 42.70
CA VAL A 281 19.12 -0.94 42.54
C VAL A 281 20.18 -1.78 41.85
N GLY A 282 20.97 -1.18 40.99
CA GLY A 282 22.06 -1.85 40.27
C GLY A 282 22.54 -1.02 39.06
N GLU A 283 23.56 -1.50 38.38
CA GLU A 283 24.13 -0.84 37.21
C GLU A 283 23.18 -0.68 36.05
N SER A 284 23.46 0.30 35.16
CA SER A 284 22.64 0.46 33.94
C SER A 284 22.75 -0.78 33.05
N GLY A 285 21.61 -1.30 32.60
CA GLY A 285 21.57 -2.50 31.73
C GLY A 285 21.49 -3.84 32.48
N CYS A 286 21.51 -3.89 33.82
CA CYS A 286 21.43 -5.15 34.59
C CYS A 286 20.03 -5.80 34.66
N GLY A 287 19.05 -5.35 33.87
CA GLY A 287 17.73 -6.00 33.79
C GLY A 287 16.63 -5.46 34.71
N LYS A 288 16.81 -4.35 35.43
CA LYS A 288 15.80 -3.76 36.34
C LYS A 288 14.48 -3.45 35.65
N SER A 289 14.54 -2.80 34.50
CA SER A 289 13.36 -2.47 33.69
C SER A 289 12.69 -3.73 33.14
N THR A 290 13.46 -4.77 32.86
CA THR A 290 12.94 -6.06 32.39
C THR A 290 12.15 -6.76 33.51
N ILE A 291 12.64 -6.73 34.75
CA ILE A 291 11.90 -7.27 35.89
C ILE A 291 10.57 -6.53 36.07
N ALA A 292 10.58 -5.19 36.01
CA ALA A 292 9.36 -4.41 36.12
C ALA A 292 8.36 -4.74 34.98
N SER A 293 8.85 -4.91 33.76
CA SER A 293 8.03 -5.27 32.59
C SER A 293 7.40 -6.67 32.73
N LEU A 294 8.15 -7.65 33.24
CA LEU A 294 7.65 -9.00 33.50
C LEU A 294 6.57 -9.00 34.57
N VAL A 295 6.80 -8.26 35.68
CA VAL A 295 5.79 -8.10 36.76
C VAL A 295 4.50 -7.47 36.23
N MET A 296 4.61 -6.54 35.26
CA MET A 296 3.44 -5.91 34.63
C MET A 296 2.79 -6.77 33.53
N GLY A 297 3.32 -7.96 33.24
CA GLY A 297 2.79 -8.85 32.22
C GLY A 297 2.95 -8.29 30.79
N GLN A 298 4.02 -7.53 30.55
CA GLN A 298 4.28 -6.95 29.23
C GLN A 298 5.02 -7.89 28.27
N HIS A 299 5.58 -8.99 28.80
CA HIS A 299 6.30 -10.04 28.06
C HIS A 299 5.88 -11.41 28.54
#